data_a747dc4e442e973b6b4a5e961ac5d97b
#
_entry.id   a747dc4e442e973b6b4a5e961ac5d97b
#
_cell.length_a   1.000
_cell.length_b   1.000
_cell.length_c   1.000
_cell.angle_alpha   90.00
_cell.angle_beta   90.00
_cell.angle_gamma   90.00
#
_symmetry.space_group_name_H-M   'P 1'
#
loop_
_entity.id
_entity.type
_entity.pdbx_description
1 polymer ?
#
loop_
_entity_poly.entity_id
_entity_poly.type
_entity_poly.pdbx_seq_one_letter_code
_entity_poly.pdbx_strand_id
1 'polypeptide(L)'
;MALVHARRNKNAMAVVYLDLDGFKQINDTLGHGAGDVLLKMVAGRLVATVREEDTVARLGGDEFIISLWHVSGTDYAATVALRVIEAVSQPYGIEGHTVRITTSAGVGIYPVHGEDADTLITSADQALYEAKRAGKNAYRISERTDLSAVENEE
;
A
#
# COMPACT_ATOMS: atom_id res chain seq x y z
N MET A 1 14.16 -7.27 -6.12
CA MET A 1 13.94 -7.13 -7.56
C MET A 1 13.63 -5.71 -7.98
N ALA A 2 12.59 -5.10 -7.41
CA ALA A 2 12.19 -3.73 -7.75
C ALA A 2 13.31 -2.71 -7.55
N LEU A 3 14.01 -2.73 -6.42
CA LEU A 3 15.09 -1.78 -6.14
C LEU A 3 16.29 -1.96 -7.04
N VAL A 4 16.61 -3.20 -7.41
CA VAL A 4 17.73 -3.47 -8.34
C VAL A 4 17.41 -2.87 -9.71
N HIS A 5 16.18 -3.02 -10.19
CA HIS A 5 15.74 -2.44 -11.46
C HIS A 5 15.76 -0.91 -11.41
N ALA A 6 15.20 -0.30 -10.37
CA ALA A 6 15.17 1.16 -10.20
C ALA A 6 16.58 1.74 -10.15
N ARG A 7 17.50 1.08 -9.43
CA ARG A 7 18.88 1.52 -9.31
C ARG A 7 19.61 1.48 -10.65
N ARG A 8 19.43 0.39 -11.41
CA ARG A 8 20.06 0.25 -12.74
C ARG A 8 19.58 1.28 -13.75
N ASN A 9 18.30 1.58 -13.72
CA ASN A 9 17.67 2.50 -14.67
C ASN A 9 17.61 3.93 -14.17
N LYS A 10 18.09 4.17 -12.94
CA LYS A 10 18.07 5.48 -12.28
C LYS A 10 16.66 6.07 -12.19
N ASN A 11 15.64 5.22 -12.21
CA ASN A 11 14.25 5.61 -12.05
C ASN A 11 13.83 5.46 -10.60
N ALA A 12 12.97 6.37 -10.14
CA ALA A 12 12.35 6.23 -8.83
C ALA A 12 11.28 5.14 -8.86
N MET A 13 11.03 4.56 -7.71
CA MET A 13 9.91 3.65 -7.50
C MET A 13 9.24 3.97 -6.17
N ALA A 14 8.02 3.49 -5.99
CA ALA A 14 7.30 3.67 -4.74
C ALA A 14 6.74 2.35 -4.24
N VAL A 15 6.61 2.26 -2.93
CA VAL A 15 5.93 1.16 -2.25
C VAL A 15 4.71 1.73 -1.55
N VAL A 16 3.55 1.10 -1.75
CA VAL A 16 2.33 1.40 -0.99
C VAL A 16 2.06 0.19 -0.11
N TYR A 17 2.20 0.37 1.19
CA TYR A 17 1.95 -0.66 2.19
C TYR A 17 0.56 -0.41 2.75
N LEU A 18 -0.33 -1.39 2.68
CA LEU A 18 -1.69 -1.19 3.14
C LEU A 18 -2.20 -2.34 3.98
N ASP A 19 -3.18 -2.03 4.81
CA ASP A 19 -3.80 -2.93 5.75
C ASP A 19 -5.31 -2.63 5.76
N LEU A 20 -6.12 -3.68 5.80
CA LEU A 20 -7.56 -3.53 5.75
C LEU A 20 -8.11 -3.18 7.13
N ASP A 21 -8.79 -2.05 7.23
CA ASP A 21 -9.39 -1.59 8.48
C ASP A 21 -10.64 -2.41 8.80
N GLY A 22 -10.67 -3.05 9.96
CA GLY A 22 -11.83 -3.80 10.40
C GLY A 22 -11.97 -5.22 9.84
N PHE A 23 -10.92 -5.75 9.19
CA PHE A 23 -10.96 -7.08 8.60
C PHE A 23 -11.22 -8.18 9.65
N LYS A 24 -10.62 -8.06 10.83
CA LYS A 24 -10.82 -9.02 11.91
C LYS A 24 -12.30 -9.13 12.29
N GLN A 25 -13.01 -8.02 12.33
CA GLN A 25 -14.44 -8.00 12.65
C GLN A 25 -15.27 -8.75 11.60
N ILE A 26 -14.87 -8.66 10.32
CA ILE A 26 -15.55 -9.40 9.25
C ILE A 26 -15.37 -10.90 9.46
N ASN A 27 -14.15 -11.37 9.75
CA ASN A 27 -13.88 -12.77 10.06
C ASN A 27 -14.69 -13.23 11.29
N ASP A 28 -14.72 -12.42 12.33
CA ASP A 28 -15.42 -12.76 13.57
C ASP A 28 -16.94 -12.83 13.37
N THR A 29 -17.49 -11.99 12.49
CA THR A 29 -18.93 -11.89 12.26
C THR A 29 -19.42 -12.87 11.19
N LEU A 30 -18.72 -12.98 10.06
CA LEU A 30 -19.15 -13.76 8.89
C LEU A 30 -18.37 -15.05 8.68
N GLY A 31 -17.28 -15.25 9.44
CA GLY A 31 -16.44 -16.44 9.33
C GLY A 31 -15.27 -16.27 8.39
N HIS A 32 -14.30 -17.20 8.51
CA HIS A 32 -13.06 -17.15 7.71
C HIS A 32 -13.29 -17.36 6.23
N GLY A 33 -14.32 -18.12 5.84
CA GLY A 33 -14.67 -18.31 4.43
C GLY A 33 -15.03 -17.00 3.77
N ALA A 34 -15.85 -16.19 4.43
CA ALA A 34 -16.24 -14.87 3.94
C ALA A 34 -15.03 -13.94 3.91
N GLY A 35 -14.15 -14.00 4.92
CA GLY A 35 -12.91 -13.24 4.94
C GLY A 35 -11.99 -13.57 3.77
N ASP A 36 -11.86 -14.85 3.42
CA ASP A 36 -11.05 -15.29 2.29
C ASP A 36 -11.60 -14.76 0.96
N VAL A 37 -12.93 -14.78 0.79
CA VAL A 37 -13.58 -14.22 -0.39
C VAL A 37 -13.32 -12.71 -0.47
N LEU A 38 -13.44 -12.01 0.66
CA LEU A 38 -13.18 -10.58 0.72
C LEU A 38 -11.74 -10.25 0.32
N LEU A 39 -10.76 -11.01 0.83
CA LEU A 39 -9.35 -10.80 0.47
C LEU A 39 -9.12 -10.96 -1.04
N LYS A 40 -9.74 -11.94 -1.67
CA LYS A 40 -9.64 -12.14 -3.12
C LYS A 40 -10.26 -10.97 -3.89
N MET A 41 -11.39 -10.47 -3.44
CA MET A 41 -12.05 -9.33 -4.07
C MET A 41 -11.21 -8.06 -3.91
N VAL A 42 -10.63 -7.85 -2.74
CA VAL A 42 -9.71 -6.72 -2.50
C VAL A 42 -8.51 -6.83 -3.45
N ALA A 43 -7.87 -8.00 -3.51
CA ALA A 43 -6.73 -8.20 -4.40
C ALA A 43 -7.06 -7.86 -5.86
N GLY A 44 -8.21 -8.28 -6.34
CA GLY A 44 -8.69 -7.97 -7.69
C GLY A 44 -8.86 -6.47 -7.92
N ARG A 45 -9.40 -5.76 -6.94
CA ARG A 45 -9.55 -4.29 -7.01
C ARG A 45 -8.21 -3.58 -7.02
N LEU A 46 -7.24 -4.05 -6.22
CA LEU A 46 -5.90 -3.47 -6.20
C LEU A 46 -5.21 -3.64 -7.56
N VAL A 47 -5.28 -4.83 -8.13
CA VAL A 47 -4.70 -5.10 -9.46
C VAL A 47 -5.32 -4.21 -10.53
N ALA A 48 -6.63 -3.99 -10.46
CA ALA A 48 -7.35 -3.14 -11.43
C ALA A 48 -7.02 -1.65 -11.28
N THR A 49 -6.45 -1.25 -10.14
CA THR A 49 -6.14 0.15 -9.84
C THR A 49 -4.76 0.57 -10.35
N VAL A 50 -3.85 -0.37 -10.55
CA VAL A 50 -2.46 -0.11 -10.92
C VAL A 50 -2.18 -0.47 -12.37
N ARG A 51 -1.02 -0.02 -12.88
CA ARG A 51 -0.58 -0.33 -14.24
C ARG A 51 -0.09 -1.77 -14.35
N GLU A 52 -0.01 -2.27 -15.58
CA GLU A 52 0.43 -3.65 -15.85
C GLU A 52 1.83 -3.93 -15.30
N GLU A 53 2.75 -2.96 -15.38
CA GLU A 53 4.11 -3.10 -14.86
C GLU A 53 4.22 -3.03 -13.34
N ASP A 54 3.18 -2.55 -12.67
CA ASP A 54 3.15 -2.47 -11.22
C ASP A 54 2.75 -3.82 -10.62
N THR A 55 3.19 -4.11 -9.41
CA THR A 55 2.92 -5.40 -8.77
C THR A 55 2.13 -5.24 -7.49
N VAL A 56 1.23 -6.19 -7.24
CA VAL A 56 0.47 -6.28 -6.00
C VAL A 56 0.82 -7.61 -5.35
N ALA A 57 1.19 -7.58 -4.08
CA ALA A 57 1.50 -8.79 -3.31
C ALA A 57 0.76 -8.75 -1.97
N ARG A 58 0.27 -9.90 -1.53
CA ARG A 58 -0.26 -10.05 -0.19
C ARG A 58 0.85 -10.56 0.70
N LEU A 59 1.09 -9.87 1.83
CA LEU A 59 2.13 -10.27 2.78
C LEU A 59 1.65 -11.33 3.76
N GLY A 60 0.37 -11.37 4.02
CA GLY A 60 -0.25 -12.29 4.97
C GLY A 60 -1.39 -11.58 5.68
N GLY A 61 -2.30 -12.32 6.32
CA GLY A 61 -3.44 -11.72 6.97
C GLY A 61 -4.17 -10.76 6.02
N ASP A 62 -4.29 -9.52 6.44
CA ASP A 62 -4.97 -8.45 5.73
C ASP A 62 -4.01 -7.37 5.20
N GLU A 63 -2.74 -7.71 5.05
CA GLU A 63 -1.70 -6.79 4.59
C GLU A 63 -1.33 -7.01 3.13
N PHE A 64 -1.20 -5.91 2.38
CA PHE A 64 -0.81 -5.92 0.97
C PHE A 64 0.31 -4.92 0.73
N ILE A 65 1.13 -5.20 -0.25
CA ILE A 65 2.16 -4.28 -0.74
C ILE A 65 1.97 -4.08 -2.24
N ILE A 66 2.07 -2.83 -2.68
CA ILE A 66 2.04 -2.48 -4.09
C ILE A 66 3.39 -1.84 -4.43
N SER A 67 4.04 -2.34 -5.48
CA SER A 67 5.28 -1.76 -5.99
C SER A 67 4.98 -1.01 -7.27
N LEU A 68 5.29 0.28 -7.27
CA LEU A 68 5.06 1.18 -8.40
C LEU A 68 6.38 1.50 -9.07
N TRP A 69 6.44 1.32 -10.39
CA TRP A 69 7.64 1.55 -11.20
C TRP A 69 7.59 2.90 -11.90
N HIS A 70 8.76 3.42 -12.23
CA HIS A 70 8.89 4.65 -13.04
C HIS A 70 8.09 5.81 -12.45
N VAL A 71 8.24 6.01 -11.14
CA VAL A 71 7.55 7.08 -10.41
C VAL A 71 8.40 8.34 -10.47
N SER A 72 7.82 9.44 -10.96
CA SER A 72 8.49 10.74 -11.01
C SER A 72 7.98 11.61 -9.84
N GLY A 73 8.52 11.40 -8.66
CA GLY A 73 8.11 12.13 -7.47
C GLY A 73 6.92 11.49 -6.75
N THR A 74 6.24 12.27 -5.91
CA THR A 74 5.19 11.75 -5.04
C THR A 74 3.80 11.71 -5.68
N ASP A 75 3.58 12.47 -6.76
CA ASP A 75 2.22 12.69 -7.31
C ASP A 75 1.55 11.42 -7.78
N TYR A 76 2.26 10.58 -8.54
CA TYR A 76 1.68 9.33 -9.03
C TYR A 76 1.37 8.37 -7.88
N ALA A 77 2.30 8.26 -6.93
CA ALA A 77 2.11 7.39 -5.77
C ALA A 77 0.91 7.84 -4.92
N ALA A 78 0.76 9.15 -4.71
CA ALA A 78 -0.38 9.71 -3.99
C ALA A 78 -1.69 9.43 -4.74
N THR A 79 -1.70 9.58 -6.06
CA THR A 79 -2.86 9.29 -6.89
C THR A 79 -3.26 7.82 -6.77
N VAL A 80 -2.30 6.90 -6.83
CA VAL A 80 -2.57 5.47 -6.68
C VAL A 80 -3.10 5.17 -5.28
N ALA A 81 -2.48 5.71 -4.24
CA ALA A 81 -2.93 5.51 -2.86
C ALA A 81 -4.38 5.95 -2.68
N LEU A 82 -4.75 7.10 -3.21
CA LEU A 82 -6.13 7.60 -3.13
C LEU A 82 -7.11 6.70 -3.90
N ARG A 83 -6.74 6.27 -5.10
CA ARG A 83 -7.57 5.34 -5.89
C ARG A 83 -7.77 4.00 -5.19
N VAL A 84 -6.73 3.50 -4.56
CA VAL A 84 -6.79 2.25 -3.80
C VAL A 84 -7.77 2.39 -2.63
N ILE A 85 -7.67 3.47 -1.88
CA ILE A 85 -8.56 3.74 -0.75
C ILE A 85 -10.01 3.79 -1.22
N GLU A 86 -10.29 4.50 -2.30
CA GLU A 86 -11.62 4.61 -2.87
C GLU A 86 -12.15 3.26 -3.38
N ALA A 87 -11.32 2.50 -4.09
CA ALA A 87 -11.71 1.20 -4.64
C ALA A 87 -12.03 0.19 -3.52
N VAL A 88 -11.21 0.14 -2.49
CA VAL A 88 -11.41 -0.79 -1.37
C VAL A 88 -12.68 -0.45 -0.60
N SER A 89 -13.05 0.81 -0.50
CA SER A 89 -14.22 1.26 0.28
C SER A 89 -15.57 0.98 -0.41
N GLN A 90 -15.57 0.56 -1.66
CA GLN A 90 -16.82 0.24 -2.36
C GLN A 90 -17.43 -1.06 -1.81
N PRO A 91 -18.76 -1.22 -1.87
CA PRO A 91 -19.42 -2.39 -1.32
C PRO A 91 -18.97 -3.71 -1.93
N TYR A 92 -18.98 -4.77 -1.12
CA TYR A 92 -18.70 -6.14 -1.55
C TYR A 92 -19.92 -7.01 -1.32
N GLY A 93 -20.32 -7.79 -2.33
CA GLY A 93 -21.38 -8.78 -2.17
C GLY A 93 -20.78 -10.13 -1.80
N ILE A 94 -21.00 -10.60 -0.58
CA ILE A 94 -20.43 -11.86 -0.08
C ILE A 94 -21.53 -12.64 0.63
N GLU A 95 -21.83 -13.85 0.13
CA GLU A 95 -22.80 -14.77 0.74
C GLU A 95 -24.16 -14.11 1.02
N GLY A 96 -24.63 -13.27 0.11
CA GLY A 96 -25.89 -12.56 0.27
C GLY A 96 -25.84 -11.33 1.17
N HIS A 97 -24.67 -11.01 1.72
CA HIS A 97 -24.46 -9.84 2.55
C HIS A 97 -23.72 -8.74 1.77
N THR A 98 -24.04 -7.49 2.09
CA THR A 98 -23.26 -6.36 1.63
C THR A 98 -22.23 -6.02 2.70
N VAL A 99 -20.96 -6.14 2.36
CA VAL A 99 -19.85 -5.89 3.28
C VAL A 99 -19.15 -4.60 2.86
N ARG A 100 -18.80 -3.77 3.82
CA ARG A 100 -18.01 -2.56 3.61
C ARG A 100 -16.78 -2.61 4.50
N ILE A 101 -15.65 -2.23 3.94
CA ILE A 101 -14.37 -2.20 4.62
C ILE A 101 -13.57 -1.03 4.05
N THR A 102 -12.67 -0.48 4.84
CA THR A 102 -11.76 0.57 4.38
C THR A 102 -10.33 0.08 4.45
N THR A 103 -9.41 0.84 3.93
CA THR A 103 -7.98 0.56 4.07
C THR A 103 -7.23 1.82 4.47
N SER A 104 -6.17 1.60 5.23
CA SER A 104 -5.17 2.62 5.52
C SER A 104 -3.91 2.27 4.75
N ALA A 105 -3.17 3.25 4.28
CA ALA A 105 -2.00 3.04 3.45
C ALA A 105 -0.85 3.96 3.84
N GLY A 106 0.37 3.44 3.71
CA GLY A 106 1.60 4.21 3.86
C GLY A 106 2.41 4.12 2.58
N VAL A 107 3.00 5.24 2.16
CA VAL A 107 3.77 5.34 0.92
C VAL A 107 5.22 5.67 1.23
N GLY A 108 6.13 4.88 0.66
CA GLY A 108 7.56 5.16 0.68
C GLY A 108 8.09 5.26 -0.75
N ILE A 109 8.97 6.22 -1.00
CA ILE A 109 9.51 6.50 -2.33
C ILE A 109 11.02 6.29 -2.32
N TYR A 110 11.52 5.46 -3.25
CA TYR A 110 12.93 5.26 -3.47
C TYR A 110 13.47 6.39 -4.35
N PRO A 111 14.63 6.95 -4.05
CA PRO A 111 15.51 6.66 -2.91
C PRO A 111 15.28 7.53 -1.68
N VAL A 112 14.34 8.47 -1.72
CA VAL A 112 14.14 9.51 -0.69
C VAL A 112 13.85 8.90 0.69
N HIS A 113 13.01 7.87 0.73
CA HIS A 113 12.54 7.26 1.99
C HIS A 113 13.25 5.96 2.32
N GLY A 114 14.21 5.54 1.52
CA GLY A 114 15.03 4.37 1.76
C GLY A 114 15.77 3.95 0.50
N GLU A 115 17.00 3.48 0.64
CA GLU A 115 17.85 3.03 -0.46
C GLU A 115 17.89 1.50 -0.61
N ASP A 116 17.33 0.77 0.35
CA ASP A 116 17.18 -0.67 0.27
C ASP A 116 15.73 -1.07 0.57
N ALA A 117 15.39 -2.32 0.28
CA ALA A 117 14.03 -2.82 0.42
C ALA A 117 13.53 -2.71 1.86
N ASP A 118 14.35 -3.15 2.82
CA ASP A 118 13.94 -3.16 4.22
C ASP A 118 13.66 -1.76 4.74
N THR A 119 14.53 -0.81 4.45
CA THR A 119 14.39 0.58 4.87
C THR A 119 13.15 1.22 4.24
N LEU A 120 12.95 0.97 2.94
CA LEU A 120 11.81 1.52 2.21
C LEU A 120 10.48 0.98 2.76
N ILE A 121 10.40 -0.32 2.98
CA ILE A 121 9.21 -0.96 3.55
C ILE A 121 8.97 -0.46 4.98
N THR A 122 10.01 -0.33 5.79
CA THR A 122 9.89 0.23 7.15
C THR A 122 9.34 1.65 7.12
N SER A 123 9.81 2.47 6.18
CA SER A 123 9.30 3.84 6.02
C SER A 123 7.83 3.86 5.65
N ALA A 124 7.42 2.99 4.72
CA ALA A 124 6.02 2.86 4.33
C ALA A 124 5.15 2.36 5.48
N ASP A 125 5.65 1.40 6.27
CA ASP A 125 4.95 0.86 7.43
C ASP A 125 4.74 1.92 8.52
N GLN A 126 5.74 2.75 8.76
CA GLN A 126 5.61 3.87 9.70
C GLN A 126 4.55 4.87 9.24
N ALA A 127 4.52 5.17 7.94
CA ALA A 127 3.49 6.04 7.36
C ALA A 127 2.10 5.41 7.46
N LEU A 128 1.99 4.11 7.26
CA LEU A 128 0.74 3.37 7.46
C LEU A 128 0.25 3.49 8.91
N TYR A 129 1.14 3.33 9.86
CA TYR A 129 0.81 3.50 11.27
C TYR A 129 0.25 4.90 11.56
N GLU A 130 0.87 5.93 10.97
CA GLU A 130 0.37 7.30 11.10
C GLU A 130 -1.02 7.47 10.50
N ALA A 131 -1.30 6.84 9.35
CA ALA A 131 -2.63 6.88 8.74
C ALA A 131 -3.68 6.24 9.65
N LYS A 132 -3.34 5.13 10.30
CA LYS A 132 -4.23 4.47 11.27
C LYS A 132 -4.50 5.34 12.48
N ARG A 133 -3.47 5.99 13.00
CA ARG A 133 -3.61 6.89 14.16
C ARG A 133 -4.44 8.11 13.83
N ALA A 134 -4.38 8.58 12.59
CA ALA A 134 -5.12 9.77 12.14
C ALA A 134 -6.62 9.50 11.89
N GLY A 135 -7.07 8.25 12.04
CA GLY A 135 -8.49 7.92 11.91
C GLY A 135 -8.81 6.85 10.88
N LYS A 136 -7.80 6.19 10.30
CA LYS A 136 -7.97 5.15 9.28
C LYS A 136 -8.58 5.70 7.99
N ASN A 137 -8.83 4.82 7.01
CA ASN A 137 -9.43 5.18 5.71
C ASN A 137 -8.70 6.37 5.07
N ALA A 138 -7.37 6.30 5.06
CA ALA A 138 -6.51 7.39 4.62
C ALA A 138 -5.14 6.86 4.24
N TYR A 139 -4.35 7.69 3.57
CA TYR A 139 -2.96 7.39 3.31
C TYR A 139 -2.06 8.46 3.90
N ARG A 140 -0.80 8.08 4.11
CA ARG A 140 0.28 9.01 4.47
C ARG A 140 1.50 8.69 3.62
N ILE A 141 2.23 9.71 3.24
CA ILE A 141 3.53 9.55 2.59
C ILE A 141 4.58 9.66 3.68
N SER A 142 5.59 8.79 3.62
CA SER A 142 6.66 8.80 4.61
C SER A 142 7.32 10.19 4.70
N GLU A 143 7.63 10.62 5.91
CA GLU A 143 8.39 11.84 6.16
C GLU A 143 9.86 11.52 6.41
N ARG A 144 10.21 10.23 6.41
CA ARG A 144 11.59 9.81 6.64
C ARG A 144 12.48 10.25 5.49
N THR A 145 13.59 10.86 5.83
CA THR A 145 14.64 11.18 4.86
C THR A 145 15.77 10.17 5.06
N ASP A 146 16.27 9.60 3.97
CA ASP A 146 17.43 8.73 4.04
C ASP A 146 18.65 9.57 4.46
N LEU A 147 19.32 9.14 5.51
CA LEU A 147 20.48 9.84 6.05
C LEU A 147 21.61 9.97 5.02
N SER A 148 21.77 8.96 4.16
CA SER A 148 22.76 8.99 3.08
C SER A 148 22.49 10.11 2.08
N ALA A 149 21.21 10.32 1.74
CA ALA A 149 20.81 11.40 0.83
C ALA A 149 21.03 12.76 1.46
N VAL A 150 20.77 12.91 2.78
CA VAL A 150 21.01 14.17 3.50
C VAL A 150 22.50 14.51 3.54
N GLU A 151 23.36 13.53 3.81
CA GLU A 151 24.81 13.73 3.83
C GLU A 151 25.38 14.18 2.48
N ASN A 152 24.80 13.71 1.40
CA ASN A 152 25.24 14.06 0.05
C ASN A 152 24.80 15.47 -0.37
N GLU A 153 23.85 16.07 0.29
CA GLU A 153 23.39 17.43 0.00
C GLU A 153 24.22 18.50 0.70
N GLU A 154 25.01 18.11 1.68
CA GLU A 154 25.91 19.01 2.41
C GLU A 154 27.30 19.04 1.72
#